data_cc519620ce74acab6cd92e1cb4a125c0
#
_entry.id   cc519620ce74acab6cd92e1cb4a125c0
#
_cell.length_a   1.000
_cell.length_b   1.000
_cell.length_c   1.000
_cell.angle_alpha   90.00
_cell.angle_beta   90.00
_cell.angle_gamma   90.00
#
_symmetry.space_group_name_H-M   'P 1'
#
loop_
_entity.id
_entity.type
_entity.pdbx_description
1 polymer ?
#
loop_
_entity_poly.entity_id
_entity_poly.type
_entity_poly.pdbx_seq_one_letter_code
_entity_poly.pdbx_strand_id
1 'polypeptide(L)'
;MEQQHFLLISKDMALYGAIAAAFADEGWLLHQTTTAVEGVAKIQKHSYSGILWDFAATPLDTILATLDVMRQMINGPIIIMGEAYKPKVRRKLFRFHADDCLPRSLNDAELLVPLIRQRLWVYSQLNSEESSNNKPRRPHRDDVTIGNLRLDFDHRCVYVNDQKVILTPKEFKLLKYLYDNRNQVISREQLLNGVWNYDILGTSRMVDIHISHLRDKIEKDPHRPEWIKTARGFGYLFDTAHLDK
;
A
#
# COMPACT_ATOMS: atom_id res chain seq x y z
N MET A 1 -10.25 9.98 -21.03
CA MET A 1 -9.44 9.43 -19.90
C MET A 1 -8.55 10.57 -19.41
N GLU A 2 -8.54 10.85 -18.14
CA GLU A 2 -7.66 11.87 -17.56
C GLU A 2 -6.20 11.43 -17.71
N GLN A 3 -5.34 12.34 -18.14
CA GLN A 3 -3.92 12.06 -18.34
C GLN A 3 -3.26 11.81 -16.99
N GLN A 4 -2.55 10.67 -16.85
CA GLN A 4 -1.90 10.31 -15.60
C GLN A 4 -0.57 11.06 -15.45
N HIS A 5 -0.37 11.72 -14.33
CA HIS A 5 0.82 12.47 -14.00
C HIS A 5 1.59 11.79 -12.87
N PHE A 6 2.88 11.55 -13.05
CA PHE A 6 3.76 10.97 -12.06
C PHE A 6 4.86 11.91 -11.64
N LEU A 7 5.31 11.79 -10.41
CA LEU A 7 6.44 12.54 -9.88
C LEU A 7 7.61 11.59 -9.60
N LEU A 8 8.75 11.84 -10.24
CA LEU A 8 10.01 11.19 -9.91
C LEU A 8 10.86 12.12 -9.03
N ILE A 9 11.29 11.63 -7.87
CA ILE A 9 12.27 12.30 -7.02
C ILE A 9 13.63 11.63 -7.25
N SER A 10 14.43 12.19 -8.11
CA SER A 10 15.77 11.68 -8.48
C SER A 10 16.65 12.78 -9.06
N LYS A 11 17.95 12.65 -8.86
CA LYS A 11 18.98 13.47 -9.52
C LYS A 11 19.52 12.80 -10.79
N ASP A 12 19.14 11.55 -11.04
CA ASP A 12 19.63 10.74 -12.15
C ASP A 12 18.79 10.99 -13.40
N MET A 13 19.39 11.65 -14.39
CA MET A 13 18.76 11.96 -15.66
C MET A 13 18.61 10.72 -16.55
N ALA A 14 19.48 9.71 -16.40
CA ALA A 14 19.36 8.46 -17.15
C ALA A 14 18.14 7.65 -16.64
N LEU A 15 17.97 7.57 -15.33
CA LEU A 15 16.77 6.96 -14.73
C LEU A 15 15.49 7.68 -15.15
N TYR A 16 15.51 9.04 -15.15
CA TYR A 16 14.40 9.84 -15.62
C TYR A 16 14.07 9.53 -17.10
N GLY A 17 15.08 9.53 -17.98
CA GLY A 17 14.90 9.27 -19.40
C GLY A 17 14.32 7.87 -19.68
N ALA A 18 14.80 6.84 -18.99
CA ALA A 18 14.31 5.49 -19.13
C ALA A 18 12.82 5.36 -18.71
N ILE A 19 12.46 5.91 -17.54
CA ILE A 19 11.09 5.86 -17.04
C ILE A 19 10.17 6.75 -17.90
N ALA A 20 10.63 7.92 -18.33
CA ALA A 20 9.85 8.82 -19.19
C ALA A 20 9.55 8.18 -20.56
N ALA A 21 10.50 7.48 -21.15
CA ALA A 21 10.30 6.72 -22.38
C ALA A 21 9.25 5.61 -22.17
N ALA A 22 9.37 4.83 -21.10
CA ALA A 22 8.42 3.78 -20.78
C ALA A 22 6.99 4.31 -20.53
N PHE A 23 6.86 5.52 -19.98
CA PHE A 23 5.57 6.16 -19.70
C PHE A 23 4.95 6.83 -20.91
N ALA A 24 5.77 7.29 -21.88
CA ALA A 24 5.29 7.95 -23.08
C ALA A 24 4.36 7.06 -23.92
N ASP A 25 4.67 5.76 -24.03
CA ASP A 25 3.86 4.78 -24.74
C ASP A 25 2.47 4.57 -24.10
N GLU A 26 2.35 4.87 -22.82
CA GLU A 26 1.08 4.83 -22.06
C GLU A 26 0.32 6.16 -22.09
N GLY A 27 0.90 7.22 -22.65
CA GLY A 27 0.35 8.58 -22.57
C GLY A 27 0.46 9.18 -21.18
N TRP A 28 1.33 8.64 -20.31
CA TRP A 28 1.58 9.15 -18.95
C TRP A 28 2.67 10.22 -18.96
N LEU A 29 2.52 11.23 -18.12
CA LEU A 29 3.52 12.29 -17.96
C LEU A 29 4.36 12.07 -16.70
N LEU A 30 5.69 12.13 -16.85
CA LEU A 30 6.63 12.07 -15.75
C LEU A 30 7.21 13.46 -15.49
N HIS A 31 7.02 13.95 -14.26
CA HIS A 31 7.67 15.17 -13.77
C HIS A 31 8.84 14.78 -12.88
N GLN A 32 9.92 15.53 -12.95
CA GLN A 32 11.09 15.29 -12.11
C GLN A 32 11.28 16.40 -11.08
N THR A 33 11.80 16.02 -9.92
CA THR A 33 12.37 16.89 -8.92
C THR A 33 13.60 16.25 -8.31
N THR A 34 14.54 17.07 -7.82
CA THR A 34 15.81 16.58 -7.29
C THR A 34 15.82 16.42 -5.78
N THR A 35 14.83 17.00 -5.09
CA THR A 35 14.74 16.98 -3.62
C THR A 35 13.36 16.61 -3.13
N ALA A 36 13.30 16.02 -1.92
CA ALA A 36 12.05 15.68 -1.26
C ALA A 36 11.19 16.93 -0.97
N VAL A 37 11.82 18.04 -0.60
CA VAL A 37 11.13 19.31 -0.29
C VAL A 37 10.43 19.88 -1.51
N GLU A 38 11.11 19.91 -2.67
CA GLU A 38 10.48 20.29 -3.93
C GLU A 38 9.37 19.33 -4.32
N GLY A 39 9.54 18.02 -4.02
CA GLY A 39 8.52 17.02 -4.23
C GLY A 39 7.23 17.35 -3.47
N VAL A 40 7.32 17.64 -2.18
CA VAL A 40 6.18 18.06 -1.36
C VAL A 40 5.54 19.34 -1.94
N ALA A 41 6.34 20.34 -2.28
CA ALA A 41 5.84 21.60 -2.84
C ALA A 41 5.10 21.41 -4.19
N LYS A 42 5.56 20.45 -5.03
CA LYS A 42 4.89 20.11 -6.29
C LYS A 42 3.56 19.40 -6.06
N ILE A 43 3.52 18.44 -5.10
CA ILE A 43 2.29 17.70 -4.75
C ILE A 43 1.22 18.64 -4.18
N GLN A 44 1.62 19.69 -3.46
CA GLN A 44 0.66 20.71 -2.96
C GLN A 44 0.01 21.51 -4.09
N LYS A 45 0.67 21.68 -5.21
CA LYS A 45 0.23 22.53 -6.33
C LYS A 45 -0.42 21.74 -7.47
N HIS A 46 -0.10 20.47 -7.61
CA HIS A 46 -0.54 19.62 -8.71
C HIS A 46 -0.94 18.24 -8.21
N SER A 47 -1.98 17.67 -8.79
CA SER A 47 -2.39 16.30 -8.54
C SER A 47 -1.46 15.34 -9.28
N TYR A 48 -0.98 14.32 -8.57
CA TYR A 48 -0.17 13.23 -9.14
C TYR A 48 -0.86 11.89 -8.91
N SER A 49 -0.77 11.03 -9.91
CA SER A 49 -1.30 9.66 -9.88
C SER A 49 -0.40 8.69 -9.12
N GLY A 50 0.88 9.04 -8.94
CA GLY A 50 1.85 8.25 -8.19
C GLY A 50 3.19 8.94 -8.06
N ILE A 51 4.02 8.44 -7.15
CA ILE A 51 5.38 8.91 -6.88
C ILE A 51 6.35 7.75 -7.08
N LEU A 52 7.41 8.01 -7.83
CA LEU A 52 8.61 7.19 -7.91
C LEU A 52 9.73 7.94 -7.17
N TRP A 53 10.40 7.30 -6.24
CA TRP A 53 11.42 7.96 -5.44
C TRP A 53 12.72 7.17 -5.47
N ASP A 54 13.74 7.74 -6.07
CA ASP A 54 15.07 7.17 -6.09
C ASP A 54 15.69 7.25 -4.70
N PHE A 55 15.95 6.10 -4.11
CA PHE A 55 16.55 5.98 -2.79
C PHE A 55 17.96 6.61 -2.71
N ALA A 56 18.69 6.66 -3.83
CA ALA A 56 20.01 7.28 -3.89
C ALA A 56 19.95 8.82 -3.86
N ALA A 57 18.82 9.41 -4.19
CA ALA A 57 18.67 10.87 -4.27
C ALA A 57 18.55 11.55 -2.91
N THR A 58 18.15 10.82 -1.86
CA THR A 58 17.74 11.40 -0.57
C THR A 58 18.19 10.52 0.60
N PRO A 59 18.73 11.10 1.69
CA PRO A 59 19.01 10.34 2.92
C PRO A 59 17.78 9.66 3.50
N LEU A 60 17.95 8.46 4.07
CA LEU A 60 16.85 7.65 4.60
C LEU A 60 15.96 8.41 5.59
N ASP A 61 16.56 9.15 6.53
CA ASP A 61 15.79 9.86 7.56
C ASP A 61 14.90 10.95 6.94
N THR A 62 15.38 11.61 5.89
CA THR A 62 14.58 12.58 5.11
C THR A 62 13.46 11.88 4.34
N ILE A 63 13.73 10.72 3.74
CA ILE A 63 12.69 9.90 3.08
C ILE A 63 11.59 9.57 4.08
N LEU A 64 11.95 9.03 5.24
CA LEU A 64 10.99 8.62 6.26
C LEU A 64 10.15 9.80 6.78
N ALA A 65 10.77 10.94 7.07
CA ALA A 65 10.08 12.14 7.54
C ALA A 65 9.10 12.72 6.51
N THR A 66 9.42 12.58 5.22
CA THR A 66 8.60 13.15 4.13
C THR A 66 7.56 12.17 3.59
N LEU A 67 7.80 10.86 3.68
CA LEU A 67 6.85 9.83 3.22
C LEU A 67 5.47 9.98 3.87
N ASP A 68 5.45 10.17 5.18
CA ASP A 68 4.22 10.29 5.96
C ASP A 68 3.41 11.52 5.53
N VAL A 69 4.10 12.65 5.30
CA VAL A 69 3.49 13.88 4.77
C VAL A 69 2.96 13.67 3.36
N MET A 70 3.77 13.08 2.46
CA MET A 70 3.35 12.83 1.08
C MET A 70 2.18 11.86 1.00
N ARG A 71 2.12 10.86 1.89
CA ARG A 71 1.02 9.89 1.94
C ARG A 71 -0.33 10.53 2.25
N GLN A 72 -0.35 11.57 3.08
CA GLN A 72 -1.57 12.32 3.38
C GLN A 72 -2.08 13.17 2.21
N MET A 73 -1.20 13.45 1.24
CA MET A 73 -1.47 14.38 0.14
C MET A 73 -1.73 13.66 -1.20
N ILE A 74 -1.41 12.37 -1.32
CA ILE A 74 -1.52 11.63 -2.58
C ILE A 74 -2.35 10.36 -2.44
N ASN A 75 -3.32 10.21 -3.34
CA ASN A 75 -4.17 9.02 -3.47
C ASN A 75 -3.64 8.10 -4.58
N GLY A 76 -2.37 7.76 -4.53
CA GLY A 76 -1.71 6.93 -5.52
C GLY A 76 -0.49 6.21 -4.95
N PRO A 77 0.14 5.29 -5.72
CA PRO A 77 1.30 4.53 -5.25
C PRO A 77 2.52 5.41 -4.99
N ILE A 78 3.21 5.16 -3.87
CA ILE A 78 4.55 5.69 -3.58
C ILE A 78 5.54 4.53 -3.62
N ILE A 79 6.37 4.51 -4.65
CA ILE A 79 7.31 3.43 -4.92
C ILE A 79 8.74 3.95 -4.73
N ILE A 80 9.50 3.28 -3.87
CA ILE A 80 10.91 3.60 -3.64
C ILE A 80 11.76 2.72 -4.55
N MET A 81 12.68 3.32 -5.29
CA MET A 81 13.56 2.63 -6.23
C MET A 81 15.00 2.64 -5.73
N GLY A 82 15.65 1.48 -5.62
CA GLY A 82 17.04 1.38 -5.14
C GLY A 82 17.67 0.04 -5.46
N GLU A 83 19.01 -0.04 -5.50
CA GLU A 83 19.73 -1.24 -5.92
C GLU A 83 19.61 -2.38 -4.90
N ALA A 84 19.86 -2.08 -3.63
CA ALA A 84 19.81 -3.09 -2.58
C ALA A 84 19.35 -2.46 -1.26
N TYR A 85 18.31 -2.99 -0.68
CA TYR A 85 17.83 -2.55 0.61
C TYR A 85 18.25 -3.53 1.71
N LYS A 86 18.94 -3.02 2.74
CA LYS A 86 19.10 -3.81 3.97
C LYS A 86 17.69 -4.10 4.53
N PRO A 87 17.42 -5.31 5.05
CA PRO A 87 16.09 -5.69 5.54
C PRO A 87 15.49 -4.71 6.57
N LYS A 88 16.34 -4.08 7.38
CA LYS A 88 15.94 -3.05 8.35
C LYS A 88 15.44 -1.76 7.68
N VAL A 89 16.07 -1.36 6.56
CA VAL A 89 15.69 -0.16 5.79
C VAL A 89 14.35 -0.40 5.10
N ARG A 90 14.21 -1.52 4.39
CA ARG A 90 12.96 -1.88 3.71
C ARG A 90 11.78 -1.91 4.68
N ARG A 91 11.97 -2.46 5.90
CA ARG A 91 10.95 -2.44 6.96
C ARG A 91 10.55 -1.01 7.36
N LYS A 92 11.53 -0.10 7.51
CA LYS A 92 11.24 1.29 7.83
C LYS A 92 10.43 1.96 6.72
N LEU A 93 10.80 1.79 5.45
CA LEU A 93 10.09 2.37 4.31
C LEU A 93 8.61 1.92 4.26
N PHE A 94 8.35 0.63 4.42
CA PHE A 94 6.97 0.14 4.50
C PHE A 94 6.22 0.64 5.74
N ARG A 95 6.89 0.76 6.89
CA ARG A 95 6.29 1.31 8.11
C ARG A 95 5.86 2.77 7.93
N PHE A 96 6.54 3.52 7.08
CA PHE A 96 6.21 4.89 6.72
C PHE A 96 5.41 4.99 5.42
N HIS A 97 4.62 3.91 5.10
CA HIS A 97 3.62 3.89 4.03
C HIS A 97 4.14 3.97 2.59
N ALA A 98 5.39 3.53 2.33
CA ALA A 98 5.77 3.19 0.97
C ALA A 98 4.95 1.97 0.50
N ASP A 99 4.45 1.99 -0.73
CA ASP A 99 3.67 0.88 -1.29
C ASP A 99 4.55 -0.24 -1.82
N ASP A 100 5.74 0.12 -2.31
CA ASP A 100 6.71 -0.86 -2.79
C ASP A 100 8.16 -0.35 -2.72
N CYS A 101 9.09 -1.31 -2.79
CA CYS A 101 10.54 -1.05 -2.88
C CYS A 101 11.08 -1.88 -4.04
N LEU A 102 11.33 -1.24 -5.17
CA LEU A 102 11.77 -1.87 -6.42
C LEU A 102 13.25 -1.65 -6.68
N PRO A 103 13.94 -2.56 -7.37
CA PRO A 103 15.28 -2.28 -7.89
C PRO A 103 15.24 -1.19 -8.98
N ARG A 104 16.27 -0.36 -9.05
CA ARG A 104 16.38 0.69 -10.09
C ARG A 104 16.44 0.12 -11.51
N SER A 105 16.88 -1.12 -11.64
CA SER A 105 16.90 -1.86 -12.92
C SER A 105 15.50 -2.15 -13.48
N LEU A 106 14.45 -2.10 -12.65
CA LEU A 106 13.05 -2.18 -13.10
C LEU A 106 12.54 -0.83 -13.60
N ASN A 107 13.23 -0.24 -14.53
CA ASN A 107 12.91 1.06 -15.13
C ASN A 107 12.42 0.98 -16.57
N ASP A 108 12.27 -0.23 -17.11
CA ASP A 108 11.77 -0.50 -18.45
C ASP A 108 10.25 -0.59 -18.54
N ALA A 109 9.73 -0.49 -19.76
CA ALA A 109 8.30 -0.53 -20.04
C ALA A 109 7.68 -1.90 -19.74
N GLU A 110 8.44 -2.99 -19.89
CA GLU A 110 7.91 -4.35 -19.81
C GLU A 110 7.57 -4.73 -18.36
N LEU A 111 8.32 -4.23 -17.39
CA LEU A 111 8.16 -4.60 -15.98
C LEU A 111 7.55 -3.48 -15.14
N LEU A 112 8.01 -2.23 -15.29
CA LEU A 112 7.56 -1.11 -14.46
C LEU A 112 6.13 -0.70 -14.80
N VAL A 113 5.79 -0.59 -16.09
CA VAL A 113 4.46 -0.13 -16.52
C VAL A 113 3.34 -1.06 -16.06
N PRO A 114 3.39 -2.39 -16.29
CA PRO A 114 2.35 -3.30 -15.78
C PRO A 114 2.19 -3.24 -14.25
N LEU A 115 3.30 -3.09 -13.52
CA LEU A 115 3.27 -2.99 -12.07
C LEU A 115 2.56 -1.70 -11.63
N ILE A 116 2.90 -0.56 -12.22
CA ILE A 116 2.26 0.72 -11.92
C ILE A 116 0.78 0.69 -12.32
N ARG A 117 0.45 0.16 -13.50
CA ARG A 117 -0.93 0.02 -13.96
C ARG A 117 -1.77 -0.80 -12.99
N GLN A 118 -1.23 -1.91 -12.48
CA GLN A 118 -1.89 -2.70 -11.44
C GLN A 118 -2.12 -1.88 -10.16
N ARG A 119 -1.11 -1.09 -9.74
CA ARG A 119 -1.25 -0.22 -8.55
C ARG A 119 -2.31 0.85 -8.76
N LEU A 120 -2.29 1.55 -9.90
CA LEU A 120 -3.29 2.56 -10.23
C LEU A 120 -4.70 1.98 -10.28
N TRP A 121 -4.87 0.80 -10.87
CA TRP A 121 -6.16 0.12 -10.87
C TRP A 121 -6.66 -0.13 -9.44
N VAL A 122 -5.82 -0.60 -8.55
CA VAL A 122 -6.19 -0.80 -7.14
C VAL A 122 -6.59 0.52 -6.48
N TYR A 123 -5.81 1.60 -6.69
CA TYR A 123 -6.12 2.92 -6.15
C TYR A 123 -7.40 3.52 -6.78
N SER A 124 -7.64 3.32 -8.07
CA SER A 124 -8.86 3.81 -8.72
C SER A 124 -10.13 3.16 -8.15
N GLN A 125 -10.05 1.88 -7.80
CA GLN A 125 -11.16 1.19 -7.14
C GLN A 125 -11.45 1.77 -5.75
N LEU A 126 -10.44 2.24 -5.03
CA LEU A 126 -10.63 2.89 -3.72
C LEU A 126 -11.23 4.29 -3.85
N ASN A 127 -10.83 5.06 -4.89
CA ASN A 127 -11.24 6.45 -5.08
C ASN A 127 -12.61 6.61 -5.75
N SER A 128 -13.04 5.65 -6.59
CA SER A 128 -14.36 5.72 -7.25
C SER A 128 -15.54 5.68 -6.26
N GLU A 129 -15.28 5.37 -5.02
CA GLU A 129 -16.28 5.25 -3.96
C GLU A 129 -16.47 6.51 -3.12
N GLU A 130 -15.52 7.45 -3.12
CA GLU A 130 -15.68 8.72 -2.37
C GLU A 130 -16.72 9.64 -3.01
N SER A 131 -16.94 9.55 -4.32
CA SER A 131 -17.86 10.43 -5.05
C SER A 131 -19.35 10.06 -4.91
N SER A 132 -19.69 8.89 -4.35
CA SER A 132 -21.09 8.45 -4.21
C SER A 132 -21.64 8.49 -2.78
N ASN A 133 -20.90 9.07 -1.82
CA ASN A 133 -21.14 8.94 -0.38
C ASN A 133 -22.15 9.94 0.24
N ASN A 134 -23.13 10.46 -0.50
CA ASN A 134 -24.14 11.37 0.07
C ASN A 134 -25.59 10.80 0.13
N LYS A 135 -25.74 9.48 0.17
CA LYS A 135 -27.05 8.86 0.46
C LYS A 135 -26.92 7.85 1.62
N PRO A 136 -27.89 7.80 2.57
CA PRO A 136 -27.89 6.77 3.61
C PRO A 136 -28.01 5.40 2.95
N ARG A 137 -26.93 4.59 3.05
CA ARG A 137 -26.86 3.28 2.42
C ARG A 137 -27.64 2.24 3.20
N ARG A 138 -28.46 1.47 2.48
CA ARG A 138 -28.99 0.20 3.00
C ARG A 138 -27.82 -0.80 3.11
N PRO A 139 -27.74 -1.63 4.18
CA PRO A 139 -26.71 -2.66 4.28
C PRO A 139 -26.74 -3.57 3.05
N HIS A 140 -25.61 -3.67 2.36
CA HIS A 140 -25.45 -4.54 1.20
C HIS A 140 -25.32 -5.99 1.67
N ARG A 141 -25.63 -6.95 0.79
CA ARG A 141 -25.63 -8.40 1.12
C ARG A 141 -24.25 -8.95 1.53
N ASP A 142 -23.15 -8.20 1.27
CA ASP A 142 -21.76 -8.63 1.51
C ASP A 142 -21.04 -7.80 2.58
N ASP A 143 -21.75 -6.89 3.29
CA ASP A 143 -21.22 -6.23 4.47
C ASP A 143 -21.11 -7.23 5.63
N VAL A 144 -19.92 -7.37 6.16
CA VAL A 144 -19.66 -8.23 7.32
C VAL A 144 -19.37 -7.36 8.53
N THR A 145 -20.19 -7.52 9.56
CA THR A 145 -19.96 -6.88 10.87
C THR A 145 -19.50 -7.93 11.87
N ILE A 146 -18.37 -7.67 12.49
CA ILE A 146 -17.69 -8.54 13.46
C ILE A 146 -17.42 -7.71 14.70
N GLY A 147 -18.33 -7.78 15.69
CA GLY A 147 -18.24 -6.87 16.84
C GLY A 147 -18.33 -5.41 16.42
N ASN A 148 -17.29 -4.63 16.69
CA ASN A 148 -17.17 -3.23 16.29
C ASN A 148 -16.40 -3.03 14.96
N LEU A 149 -15.98 -4.10 14.29
CA LEU A 149 -15.33 -4.09 12.99
C LEU A 149 -16.35 -4.38 11.89
N ARG A 150 -16.52 -3.44 10.97
CA ARG A 150 -17.35 -3.63 9.77
C ARG A 150 -16.49 -3.63 8.52
N LEU A 151 -16.61 -4.68 7.72
CA LEU A 151 -15.87 -4.92 6.48
C LEU A 151 -16.83 -4.79 5.30
N ASP A 152 -16.62 -3.81 4.45
CA ASP A 152 -17.33 -3.62 3.19
C ASP A 152 -16.36 -4.02 2.07
N PHE A 153 -16.50 -5.25 1.58
CA PHE A 153 -15.59 -5.80 0.58
C PHE A 153 -15.87 -5.27 -0.82
N ASP A 154 -17.10 -4.90 -1.12
CA ASP A 154 -17.49 -4.33 -2.41
C ASP A 154 -16.88 -2.94 -2.60
N HIS A 155 -16.95 -2.13 -1.55
CA HIS A 155 -16.40 -0.78 -1.55
C HIS A 155 -14.99 -0.70 -0.97
N ARG A 156 -14.41 -1.82 -0.56
CA ARG A 156 -13.07 -1.91 0.06
C ARG A 156 -12.89 -0.96 1.24
N CYS A 157 -13.95 -0.75 2.00
CA CYS A 157 -13.97 0.10 3.16
C CYS A 157 -13.95 -0.74 4.45
N VAL A 158 -13.27 -0.22 5.45
CA VAL A 158 -13.23 -0.82 6.79
C VAL A 158 -13.64 0.24 7.80
N TYR A 159 -14.46 -0.18 8.75
CA TYR A 159 -14.93 0.71 9.82
C TYR A 159 -14.67 0.05 11.17
N VAL A 160 -14.18 0.82 12.12
CA VAL A 160 -14.02 0.41 13.52
C VAL A 160 -14.81 1.39 14.39
N ASN A 161 -15.77 0.90 15.17
CA ASN A 161 -16.71 1.73 15.92
C ASN A 161 -17.44 2.77 15.01
N ASP A 162 -17.86 2.35 13.81
CA ASP A 162 -18.48 3.18 12.76
C ASP A 162 -17.59 4.31 12.19
N GLN A 163 -16.34 4.38 12.60
CA GLN A 163 -15.37 5.30 12.01
C GLN A 163 -14.62 4.63 10.87
N LYS A 164 -14.59 5.28 9.69
CA LYS A 164 -13.86 4.78 8.52
C LYS A 164 -12.36 4.74 8.81
N VAL A 165 -11.76 3.57 8.59
CA VAL A 165 -10.32 3.34 8.72
C VAL A 165 -9.69 3.29 7.34
N ILE A 166 -8.67 4.13 7.12
CA ILE A 166 -7.96 4.18 5.84
C ILE A 166 -6.91 3.08 5.81
N LEU A 167 -7.14 2.08 4.97
CA LEU A 167 -6.17 1.02 4.67
C LEU A 167 -5.52 1.27 3.32
N THR A 168 -4.24 0.95 3.22
CA THR A 168 -3.58 0.86 1.93
C THR A 168 -4.14 -0.34 1.15
N PRO A 169 -4.02 -0.39 -0.19
CA PRO A 169 -4.48 -1.52 -1.00
C PRO A 169 -3.92 -2.87 -0.55
N LYS A 170 -2.68 -2.90 -0.08
CA LYS A 170 -2.04 -4.12 0.41
C LYS A 170 -2.56 -4.55 1.78
N GLU A 171 -2.80 -3.59 2.67
CA GLU A 171 -3.43 -3.87 3.97
C GLU A 171 -4.86 -4.37 3.78
N PHE A 172 -5.63 -3.77 2.88
CA PHE A 172 -6.98 -4.25 2.57
C PHE A 172 -6.97 -5.66 1.96
N LYS A 173 -6.09 -5.92 0.98
CA LYS A 173 -5.93 -7.25 0.37
C LYS A 173 -5.51 -8.29 1.42
N LEU A 174 -4.62 -7.91 2.34
CA LEU A 174 -4.19 -8.77 3.45
C LEU A 174 -5.34 -9.06 4.40
N LEU A 175 -6.10 -8.04 4.80
CA LEU A 175 -7.28 -8.20 5.66
C LEU A 175 -8.33 -9.10 5.01
N LYS A 176 -8.63 -8.86 3.73
CA LYS A 176 -9.56 -9.70 2.97
C LYS A 176 -9.08 -11.15 2.90
N TYR A 177 -7.82 -11.38 2.58
CA TYR A 177 -7.26 -12.74 2.49
C TYR A 177 -7.32 -13.47 3.84
N LEU A 178 -7.00 -12.77 4.93
CA LEU A 178 -7.12 -13.31 6.30
C LEU A 178 -8.58 -13.63 6.66
N TYR A 179 -9.50 -12.73 6.31
CA TYR A 179 -10.93 -12.93 6.56
C TYR A 179 -11.52 -14.07 5.73
N ASP A 180 -11.17 -14.18 4.44
CA ASP A 180 -11.64 -15.27 3.57
C ASP A 180 -11.20 -16.65 4.12
N ASN A 181 -10.06 -16.70 4.82
CA ASN A 181 -9.54 -17.88 5.49
C ASN A 181 -9.65 -17.82 7.03
N ARG A 182 -10.68 -17.14 7.54
CA ARG A 182 -10.88 -16.96 8.99
C ARG A 182 -10.94 -18.28 9.76
N ASN A 183 -10.55 -18.23 11.03
CA ASN A 183 -10.48 -19.38 11.93
C ASN A 183 -9.49 -20.48 11.48
N GLN A 184 -8.62 -20.17 10.50
CA GLN A 184 -7.54 -21.05 10.06
C GLN A 184 -6.20 -20.33 10.21
N VAL A 185 -5.15 -21.07 10.61
CA VAL A 185 -3.80 -20.55 10.67
C VAL A 185 -3.22 -20.52 9.26
N ILE A 186 -2.82 -19.34 8.79
CA ILE A 186 -2.23 -19.12 7.48
C ILE A 186 -0.76 -18.83 7.66
N SER A 187 0.09 -19.59 6.97
CA SER A 187 1.53 -19.39 7.04
C SER A 187 1.96 -18.07 6.40
N ARG A 188 3.13 -17.56 6.79
CA ARG A 188 3.69 -16.34 6.20
C ARG A 188 3.92 -16.47 4.71
N GLU A 189 4.27 -17.67 4.23
CA GLU A 189 4.45 -17.96 2.81
C GLU A 189 3.13 -17.93 2.06
N GLN A 190 2.09 -18.54 2.62
CA GLN A 190 0.74 -18.47 2.03
C GLN A 190 0.22 -17.04 1.96
N LEU A 191 0.44 -16.23 3.01
CA LEU A 191 0.09 -14.80 3.00
C LEU A 191 0.89 -14.05 1.95
N LEU A 192 2.19 -14.33 1.83
CA LEU A 192 3.07 -13.70 0.85
C LEU A 192 2.59 -13.99 -0.57
N ASN A 193 2.32 -15.25 -0.88
CA ASN A 193 1.86 -15.68 -2.20
C ASN A 193 0.45 -15.14 -2.50
N GLY A 194 -0.50 -15.28 -1.57
CA GLY A 194 -1.89 -14.88 -1.77
C GLY A 194 -2.10 -13.37 -1.89
N VAL A 195 -1.28 -12.57 -1.22
CA VAL A 195 -1.43 -11.11 -1.17
C VAL A 195 -0.46 -10.39 -2.12
N TRP A 196 0.78 -10.87 -2.27
CA TRP A 196 1.83 -10.19 -3.04
C TRP A 196 2.21 -10.89 -4.34
N ASN A 197 1.79 -12.13 -4.57
CA ASN A 197 2.13 -12.95 -5.75
C ASN A 197 3.66 -13.14 -5.92
N TYR A 198 4.41 -13.30 -4.81
CA TYR A 198 5.85 -13.47 -4.85
C TYR A 198 6.27 -14.87 -4.42
N ASP A 199 7.02 -15.55 -5.27
CA ASP A 199 7.75 -16.82 -5.01
C ASP A 199 9.16 -16.60 -4.41
N ILE A 200 9.45 -15.44 -3.79
CA ILE A 200 10.82 -15.11 -3.38
C ILE A 200 11.06 -15.48 -1.92
N LEU A 201 11.90 -16.45 -1.71
CA LEU A 201 12.52 -16.81 -0.44
C LEU A 201 13.17 -15.58 0.25
N GLY A 202 12.73 -15.24 1.44
CA GLY A 202 13.35 -14.22 2.29
C GLY A 202 12.52 -13.00 2.66
N THR A 203 11.30 -12.87 2.16
CA THR A 203 10.44 -11.70 2.40
C THR A 203 9.32 -11.93 3.44
N SER A 204 9.34 -13.05 4.17
CA SER A 204 8.32 -13.38 5.20
C SER A 204 8.15 -12.28 6.27
N ARG A 205 9.22 -11.52 6.55
CA ARG A 205 9.15 -10.38 7.47
C ARG A 205 8.33 -9.20 6.95
N MET A 206 8.10 -9.11 5.64
CA MET A 206 7.22 -8.10 5.05
C MET A 206 5.77 -8.32 5.51
N VAL A 207 5.35 -9.58 5.59
CA VAL A 207 4.04 -9.96 6.13
C VAL A 207 3.90 -9.45 7.56
N ASP A 208 4.91 -9.68 8.41
CA ASP A 208 4.88 -9.28 9.82
C ASP A 208 4.70 -7.76 9.99
N ILE A 209 5.31 -6.97 9.09
CA ILE A 209 5.19 -5.51 9.10
C ILE A 209 3.77 -5.07 8.73
N HIS A 210 3.22 -5.62 7.65
CA HIS A 210 1.85 -5.27 7.22
C HIS A 210 0.80 -5.76 8.23
N ILE A 211 1.02 -6.89 8.89
CA ILE A 211 0.19 -7.34 10.02
C ILE A 211 0.26 -6.33 11.18
N SER A 212 1.46 -5.83 11.52
CA SER A 212 1.60 -4.81 12.57
C SER A 212 0.82 -3.56 12.22
N HIS A 213 0.99 -3.02 11.00
CA HIS A 213 0.27 -1.83 10.56
C HIS A 213 -1.24 -2.04 10.51
N LEU A 214 -1.68 -3.21 10.10
CA LEU A 214 -3.09 -3.52 10.05
C LEU A 214 -3.67 -3.56 11.48
N ARG A 215 -2.97 -4.17 12.43
CA ARG A 215 -3.34 -4.16 13.85
C ARG A 215 -3.40 -2.75 14.43
N ASP A 216 -2.39 -1.92 14.14
CA ASP A 216 -2.35 -0.53 14.60
C ASP A 216 -3.60 0.27 14.17
N LYS A 217 -4.24 -0.13 13.06
CA LYS A 217 -5.40 0.55 12.49
C LYS A 217 -6.75 -0.03 12.92
N ILE A 218 -6.83 -1.35 13.09
CA ILE A 218 -8.13 -2.00 13.34
C ILE A 218 -8.30 -2.55 14.75
N GLU A 219 -7.21 -2.92 15.46
CA GLU A 219 -7.29 -3.48 16.80
C GLU A 219 -7.38 -2.38 17.86
N LYS A 220 -8.09 -2.65 18.94
CA LYS A 220 -8.13 -1.75 20.10
C LYS A 220 -6.78 -1.66 20.80
N ASP A 221 -6.09 -2.79 20.90
CA ASP A 221 -4.72 -2.91 21.44
C ASP A 221 -3.90 -3.80 20.48
N PRO A 222 -2.99 -3.21 19.67
CA PRO A 222 -2.16 -3.97 18.73
C PRO A 222 -1.28 -5.04 19.38
N HIS A 223 -0.96 -4.89 20.67
CA HIS A 223 -0.18 -5.87 21.43
C HIS A 223 -1.03 -7.01 21.99
N ARG A 224 -2.35 -6.82 22.07
CA ARG A 224 -3.34 -7.81 22.48
C ARG A 224 -4.46 -7.92 21.44
N PRO A 225 -4.13 -8.34 20.21
CA PRO A 225 -5.06 -8.33 19.11
C PRO A 225 -6.23 -9.29 19.36
N GLU A 226 -7.44 -8.82 19.05
CA GLU A 226 -8.67 -9.58 19.16
C GLU A 226 -8.95 -10.35 17.87
N TRP A 227 -8.73 -9.72 16.70
CA TRP A 227 -9.03 -10.31 15.39
C TRP A 227 -7.84 -10.99 14.74
N ILE A 228 -6.69 -10.31 14.64
CA ILE A 228 -5.52 -10.88 13.96
C ILE A 228 -4.56 -11.46 14.98
N LYS A 229 -4.69 -12.74 15.30
CA LYS A 229 -3.84 -13.45 16.26
C LYS A 229 -2.57 -14.00 15.62
N THR A 230 -1.51 -14.11 16.42
CA THR A 230 -0.25 -14.74 16.01
C THR A 230 -0.22 -16.18 16.48
N ALA A 231 -0.17 -17.13 15.54
CA ALA A 231 0.17 -18.52 15.80
C ALA A 231 1.71 -18.65 15.76
N ARG A 232 2.35 -18.65 16.94
CA ARG A 232 3.82 -18.65 17.05
C ARG A 232 4.42 -19.83 16.29
N GLY A 233 5.41 -19.55 15.45
CA GLY A 233 6.06 -20.54 14.59
C GLY A 233 5.30 -20.90 13.31
N PHE A 234 3.99 -20.67 13.24
CA PHE A 234 3.14 -21.09 12.12
C PHE A 234 2.68 -19.91 11.21
N GLY A 235 2.23 -18.79 11.78
CA GLY A 235 1.73 -17.68 10.97
C GLY A 235 0.72 -16.81 11.70
N TYR A 236 -0.39 -16.50 11.03
CA TYR A 236 -1.44 -15.62 11.52
C TYR A 236 -2.83 -16.24 11.32
N LEU A 237 -3.76 -15.82 12.16
CA LEU A 237 -5.14 -16.29 12.19
C LEU A 237 -6.06 -15.07 12.33
N PHE A 238 -7.09 -14.95 11.50
CA PHE A 238 -8.21 -14.05 11.76
C PHE A 238 -9.27 -14.80 12.57
N ASP A 239 -9.40 -14.43 13.83
CA ASP A 239 -10.24 -15.15 14.80
C ASP A 239 -11.60 -14.47 14.92
N THR A 240 -12.66 -15.16 14.53
CA THR A 240 -14.07 -14.74 14.71
C THR A 240 -14.79 -15.57 15.77
N ALA A 241 -14.19 -16.63 16.28
CA ALA A 241 -14.86 -17.61 17.15
C ALA A 241 -15.21 -17.06 18.55
N HIS A 242 -14.61 -15.94 18.96
CA HIS A 242 -14.92 -15.31 20.25
C HIS A 242 -16.22 -14.48 20.24
N LEU A 243 -16.85 -14.28 19.07
CA LEU A 243 -18.05 -13.47 18.90
C LEU A 243 -19.33 -14.29 18.86
N ASP A 244 -19.21 -15.61 18.72
CA ASP A 244 -20.35 -16.55 18.70
C ASP A 244 -20.73 -17.03 20.13
N LYS A 245 -20.32 -16.27 21.18
CA LYS A 245 -20.64 -16.55 22.58
C LYS A 245 -21.50 -15.48 23.21
#